data_4dc31c3edb5c5a1e69e343297bb5b409
#
_entry.id   4dc31c3edb5c5a1e69e343297bb5b409
#
_cell.length_a   1.000
_cell.length_b   1.000
_cell.length_c   1.000
_cell.angle_alpha   90.00
_cell.angle_beta   90.00
_cell.angle_gamma   90.00
#
_symmetry.space_group_name_H-M   'P 1'
#
loop_
_entity.id
_entity.type
_entity.pdbx_description
1 polymer ?
#
loop_
_entity_poly.entity_id
_entity_poly.type
_entity_poly.pdbx_seq_one_letter_code
_entity_poly.pdbx_strand_id
1 'polypeptide(L)'
;LCEVGEMETKEVMKMQKKLPDTRFIIARSGYFINKKNGLFPLLRKINVLGLGSRIGNGHQCIPIVHIDDAAEAVFFLTTDIHCQGIYNITAPEIASMNEIISAFSGNFGLKLLSTPKPLIRLLVGDAISILEQNCKVLPSRLINAGFSFKYKNAKEIISAI
;
A
#
# COMPACT_ATOMS: atom_id res chain seq x y z
N LEU A 1 5.92 -13.64 5.59
CA LEU A 1 6.41 -12.28 5.26
C LEU A 1 6.52 -11.39 6.50
N CYS A 2 5.54 -11.41 7.44
CA CYS A 2 5.62 -10.61 8.67
C CYS A 2 6.75 -11.07 9.59
N GLU A 3 6.99 -12.37 9.75
CA GLU A 3 8.04 -12.91 10.63
C GLU A 3 9.45 -12.53 10.16
N VAL A 4 9.72 -12.58 8.86
CA VAL A 4 11.01 -12.15 8.29
C VAL A 4 11.24 -10.67 8.55
N GLY A 5 10.25 -9.83 8.32
CA GLY A 5 10.36 -8.38 8.60
C GLY A 5 10.52 -8.04 10.09
N GLU A 6 10.01 -8.88 11.00
CA GLU A 6 10.26 -8.72 12.44
C GLU A 6 11.68 -9.13 12.84
N MET A 7 12.23 -10.19 12.25
CA MET A 7 13.61 -10.60 12.48
C MET A 7 14.59 -9.52 12.01
N GLU A 8 14.40 -9.00 10.79
CA GLU A 8 15.22 -7.91 10.24
C GLU A 8 15.15 -6.66 11.12
N THR A 9 13.94 -6.33 11.62
CA THR A 9 13.74 -5.20 12.53
C THR A 9 14.56 -5.38 13.84
N LYS A 10 14.57 -6.58 14.43
CA LYS A 10 15.34 -6.88 15.63
C LYS A 10 16.85 -6.75 15.40
N GLU A 11 17.34 -7.19 14.25
CA GLU A 11 18.75 -7.06 13.89
C GLU A 11 19.17 -5.58 13.74
N VAL A 12 18.36 -4.78 13.05
CA VAL A 12 18.62 -3.33 12.91
C VAL A 12 18.62 -2.62 14.27
N MET A 13 17.69 -2.97 15.17
CA MET A 13 17.67 -2.41 16.54
C MET A 13 18.91 -2.81 17.36
N LYS A 14 19.46 -4.01 17.13
CA LYS A 14 20.74 -4.41 17.76
C LYS A 14 21.91 -3.60 17.20
N MET A 15 21.91 -3.35 15.88
CA MET A 15 22.93 -2.51 15.23
C MET A 15 22.91 -1.08 15.75
N GLN A 16 21.75 -0.49 15.97
CA GLN A 16 21.62 0.86 16.53
C GLN A 16 22.27 0.99 17.90
N LYS A 17 22.17 -0.06 18.76
CA LYS A 17 22.85 -0.08 20.06
C LYS A 17 24.38 -0.10 19.94
N LYS A 18 24.92 -0.68 18.87
CA LYS A 18 26.37 -0.77 18.61
C LYS A 18 26.92 0.49 17.94
N LEU A 19 26.06 1.24 17.26
CA LEU A 19 26.43 2.45 16.51
C LEU A 19 25.58 3.63 16.97
N PRO A 20 25.87 4.21 18.16
CA PRO A 20 25.03 5.24 18.78
C PRO A 20 24.91 6.52 17.94
N ASP A 21 25.96 6.84 17.17
CA ASP A 21 26.01 8.03 16.30
C ASP A 21 25.34 7.82 14.93
N THR A 22 24.82 6.59 14.69
CA THR A 22 24.16 6.26 13.42
C THR A 22 22.66 6.14 13.62
N ARG A 23 21.91 6.88 12.84
CA ARG A 23 20.45 6.85 12.85
C ARG A 23 19.93 5.79 11.88
N PHE A 24 19.14 4.86 12.38
CA PHE A 24 18.51 3.81 11.59
C PHE A 24 17.01 4.07 11.44
N ILE A 25 16.52 3.97 10.21
CA ILE A 25 15.11 4.10 9.88
C ILE A 25 14.67 2.87 9.10
N ILE A 26 13.57 2.26 9.55
CA ILE A 26 12.92 1.15 8.85
C ILE A 26 11.61 1.68 8.28
N ALA A 27 11.56 1.86 6.97
CA ALA A 27 10.36 2.28 6.27
C ALA A 27 9.59 1.05 5.75
N ARG A 28 8.42 0.77 6.32
CA ARG A 28 7.51 -0.30 5.90
C ARG A 28 6.46 0.29 4.98
N SER A 29 6.58 0.02 3.69
CA SER A 29 5.67 0.56 2.69
C SER A 29 4.46 -0.32 2.46
N GLY A 30 3.32 0.31 2.25
CA GLY A 30 2.17 -0.30 1.61
C GLY A 30 2.40 -0.55 0.11
N TYR A 31 1.37 -1.04 -0.58
CA TYR A 31 1.44 -1.26 -2.03
C TYR A 31 1.43 0.07 -2.78
N PHE A 32 2.44 0.28 -3.60
CA PHE A 32 2.54 1.47 -4.43
C PHE A 32 1.49 1.48 -5.52
N ILE A 33 0.77 2.60 -5.63
CA ILE A 33 -0.13 2.86 -6.73
C ILE A 33 0.53 3.84 -7.69
N ASN A 34 0.74 3.37 -8.95
CA ASN A 34 1.39 4.12 -10.03
C ASN A 34 0.88 3.58 -11.36
N LYS A 35 0.74 4.44 -12.40
CA LYS A 35 0.29 4.06 -13.76
C LYS A 35 1.04 2.89 -14.37
N LYS A 36 2.35 2.82 -14.18
CA LYS A 36 3.24 1.91 -14.91
C LYS A 36 3.53 0.61 -14.15
N ASN A 37 3.59 0.68 -12.82
CA ASN A 37 4.08 -0.40 -11.97
C ASN A 37 3.19 -0.61 -10.72
N GLY A 38 3.41 -1.72 -10.02
CA GLY A 38 2.75 -2.03 -8.76
C GLY A 38 1.34 -2.60 -8.95
N LEU A 39 0.46 -2.31 -8.00
CA LEU A 39 -0.89 -2.87 -7.94
C LEU A 39 -1.82 -2.32 -9.04
N PHE A 40 -1.59 -1.10 -9.54
CA PHE A 40 -2.47 -0.42 -10.49
C PHE A 40 -2.62 -1.15 -11.83
N PRO A 41 -1.55 -1.55 -12.56
CA PRO A 41 -1.69 -2.27 -13.82
C PRO A 41 -2.46 -3.58 -13.67
N LEU A 42 -2.31 -4.25 -12.53
CA LEU A 42 -3.02 -5.47 -12.21
C LEU A 42 -4.52 -5.21 -12.06
N LEU A 43 -4.91 -4.26 -11.23
CA LEU A 43 -6.29 -3.86 -11.04
C LEU A 43 -6.92 -3.33 -12.34
N ARG A 44 -6.16 -2.59 -13.14
CA ARG A 44 -6.61 -2.12 -14.45
C ARG A 44 -6.95 -3.27 -15.42
N LYS A 45 -6.08 -4.29 -15.52
CA LYS A 45 -6.36 -5.47 -16.36
C LYS A 45 -7.66 -6.16 -15.93
N ILE A 46 -7.85 -6.37 -14.64
CA ILE A 46 -9.05 -7.00 -14.09
C ILE A 46 -10.30 -6.15 -14.42
N ASN A 47 -10.22 -4.83 -14.26
CA ASN A 47 -11.33 -3.92 -14.52
C ASN A 47 -11.68 -3.81 -16.00
N VAL A 48 -10.69 -3.66 -16.90
CA VAL A 48 -10.89 -3.58 -18.36
C VAL A 48 -11.60 -4.81 -18.92
N LEU A 49 -11.35 -5.98 -18.33
CA LEU A 49 -12.01 -7.23 -18.70
C LEU A 49 -13.42 -7.37 -18.07
N GLY A 50 -13.92 -6.36 -17.37
CA GLY A 50 -15.20 -6.43 -16.67
C GLY A 50 -15.20 -7.38 -15.46
N LEU A 51 -14.02 -7.89 -15.07
CA LEU A 51 -13.83 -8.90 -14.05
C LEU A 51 -13.55 -8.30 -12.65
N GLY A 52 -13.66 -6.99 -12.51
CA GLY A 52 -13.24 -6.23 -11.34
C GLY A 52 -14.21 -6.25 -10.16
N SER A 53 -15.19 -7.18 -10.13
CA SER A 53 -16.05 -7.32 -8.98
C SER A 53 -15.41 -8.22 -7.92
N ARG A 54 -15.64 -7.87 -6.67
CA ARG A 54 -15.37 -8.64 -5.45
C ARG A 54 -14.25 -9.69 -5.54
N ILE A 55 -13.02 -9.23 -5.41
CA ILE A 55 -11.90 -10.10 -5.08
C ILE A 55 -12.05 -10.45 -3.59
N GLY A 56 -12.20 -11.72 -3.27
CA GLY A 56 -12.49 -12.15 -1.91
C GLY A 56 -13.88 -11.74 -1.43
N ASN A 57 -13.99 -11.27 -0.17
CA ASN A 57 -15.25 -10.72 0.38
C ASN A 57 -15.39 -9.21 0.12
N GLY A 58 -14.36 -8.56 -0.43
CA GLY A 58 -14.32 -7.13 -0.72
C GLY A 58 -14.09 -6.22 0.49
N HIS A 59 -14.17 -6.74 1.70
CA HIS A 59 -13.96 -5.99 2.94
C HIS A 59 -12.53 -6.07 3.47
N GLN A 60 -11.69 -6.91 2.85
CA GLN A 60 -10.28 -6.97 3.21
C GLN A 60 -9.60 -5.62 2.97
N CYS A 61 -8.84 -5.19 3.96
CA CYS A 61 -8.09 -3.93 3.91
C CYS A 61 -6.73 -4.18 3.27
N ILE A 62 -6.37 -3.31 2.34
CA ILE A 62 -5.09 -3.34 1.65
C ILE A 62 -4.37 -2.02 1.90
N PRO A 63 -3.18 -2.05 2.51
CA PRO A 63 -2.39 -0.84 2.71
C PRO A 63 -1.85 -0.36 1.37
N ILE A 64 -2.37 0.76 0.88
CA ILE A 64 -1.93 1.41 -0.36
C ILE A 64 -1.29 2.76 -0.07
N VAL A 65 -0.48 3.23 -1.00
CA VAL A 65 0.11 4.58 -0.96
C VAL A 65 0.37 5.05 -2.39
N HIS A 66 0.18 6.36 -2.64
CA HIS A 66 0.60 6.96 -3.90
C HIS A 66 2.12 7.00 -3.97
N ILE A 67 2.69 6.77 -5.14
CA ILE A 67 4.16 6.71 -5.31
C ILE A 67 4.84 8.02 -4.91
N ASP A 68 4.22 9.18 -5.20
CA ASP A 68 4.76 10.48 -4.84
C ASP A 68 4.82 10.67 -3.32
N ASP A 69 3.72 10.34 -2.61
CA ASP A 69 3.70 10.40 -1.14
C ASP A 69 4.72 9.44 -0.52
N ALA A 70 4.92 8.27 -1.12
CA ALA A 70 5.94 7.34 -0.64
C ALA A 70 7.36 7.90 -0.82
N ALA A 71 7.64 8.53 -1.96
CA ALA A 71 8.92 9.15 -2.22
C ALA A 71 9.17 10.35 -1.28
N GLU A 72 8.18 11.21 -1.11
CA GLU A 72 8.24 12.36 -0.19
C GLU A 72 8.39 11.92 1.27
N ALA A 73 7.71 10.83 1.68
CA ALA A 73 7.86 10.28 3.02
C ALA A 73 9.28 9.75 3.27
N VAL A 74 9.89 9.06 2.31
CA VAL A 74 11.28 8.60 2.43
C VAL A 74 12.22 9.80 2.51
N PHE A 75 12.03 10.83 1.67
CA PHE A 75 12.82 12.05 1.72
C PHE A 75 12.68 12.75 3.08
N PHE A 76 11.45 12.91 3.58
CA PHE A 76 11.18 13.49 4.91
C PHE A 76 11.92 12.72 6.01
N LEU A 77 11.79 11.39 6.03
CA LEU A 77 12.42 10.54 7.03
C LEU A 77 13.97 10.63 7.00
N THR A 78 14.55 10.84 5.83
CA THR A 78 16.01 10.94 5.69
C THR A 78 16.54 12.30 6.09
N THR A 79 15.79 13.37 5.88
CA THR A 79 16.19 14.74 6.13
C THR A 79 15.90 15.21 7.57
N ASP A 80 14.79 14.77 8.17
CA ASP A 80 14.48 15.11 9.56
C ASP A 80 15.34 14.29 10.53
N ILE A 81 16.23 14.98 11.26
CA ILE A 81 17.15 14.37 12.22
C ILE A 81 16.46 13.70 13.43
N HIS A 82 15.22 14.07 13.73
CA HIS A 82 14.44 13.50 14.83
C HIS A 82 13.77 12.18 14.46
N CYS A 83 13.71 11.85 13.17
CA CYS A 83 13.13 10.60 12.70
C CYS A 83 14.10 9.43 12.91
N GLN A 84 13.68 8.43 13.67
CA GLN A 84 14.41 7.17 13.88
C GLN A 84 13.45 6.00 14.17
N GLY A 85 13.90 4.78 13.90
CA GLY A 85 13.15 3.55 14.14
C GLY A 85 12.18 3.21 13.02
N ILE A 86 10.99 2.68 13.33
CA ILE A 86 10.08 2.08 12.35
C ILE A 86 8.98 3.05 11.97
N TYR A 87 8.76 3.24 10.67
CA TYR A 87 7.68 4.06 10.12
C TYR A 87 6.91 3.27 9.06
N ASN A 88 5.57 3.30 9.14
CA ASN A 88 4.72 2.79 8.10
C ASN A 88 4.45 3.91 7.08
N ILE A 89 4.61 3.60 5.80
CA ILE A 89 4.33 4.50 4.68
C ILE A 89 3.12 3.94 3.94
N THR A 90 1.94 4.34 4.40
CA THR A 90 0.63 3.95 3.84
C THR A 90 -0.28 5.17 3.82
N ALA A 91 -1.33 5.15 3.00
CA ALA A 91 -2.34 6.20 3.07
C ALA A 91 -2.93 6.33 4.48
N PRO A 92 -3.29 7.55 4.93
CA PRO A 92 -3.88 7.78 6.25
C PRO A 92 -5.19 7.05 6.49
N GLU A 93 -6.02 6.95 5.45
CA GLU A 93 -7.29 6.24 5.52
C GLU A 93 -7.13 4.80 5.05
N ILE A 94 -7.69 3.87 5.84
CA ILE A 94 -7.66 2.45 5.50
C ILE A 94 -8.57 2.21 4.30
N ALA A 95 -8.02 1.62 3.24
CA ALA A 95 -8.77 1.29 2.04
C ALA A 95 -9.19 -0.18 2.03
N SER A 96 -10.48 -0.44 1.89
CA SER A 96 -10.99 -1.77 1.56
C SER A 96 -10.83 -2.06 0.06
N MET A 97 -10.80 -3.35 -0.31
CA MET A 97 -10.77 -3.75 -1.71
C MET A 97 -11.96 -3.19 -2.49
N ASN A 98 -13.14 -3.15 -1.89
CA ASN A 98 -14.33 -2.58 -2.52
C ASN A 98 -14.17 -1.09 -2.81
N GLU A 99 -13.59 -0.31 -1.91
CA GLU A 99 -13.32 1.13 -2.14
C GLU A 99 -12.29 1.33 -3.25
N ILE A 100 -11.23 0.53 -3.25
CA ILE A 100 -10.21 0.56 -4.32
C ILE A 100 -10.86 0.26 -5.67
N ILE A 101 -11.63 -0.82 -5.78
CA ILE A 101 -12.31 -1.21 -7.01
C ILE A 101 -13.33 -0.16 -7.43
N SER A 102 -14.11 0.40 -6.49
CA SER A 102 -15.09 1.45 -6.79
C SER A 102 -14.44 2.71 -7.32
N ALA A 103 -13.29 3.12 -6.77
CA ALA A 103 -12.53 4.25 -7.26
C ALA A 103 -12.04 4.03 -8.69
N PHE A 104 -11.61 2.79 -9.03
CA PHE A 104 -11.28 2.41 -10.40
C PHE A 104 -12.48 2.47 -11.34
N SER A 105 -13.60 1.90 -10.94
CA SER A 105 -14.81 1.82 -11.77
C SER A 105 -15.40 3.21 -12.04
N GLY A 106 -15.40 4.09 -11.03
CA GLY A 106 -15.84 5.48 -11.18
C GLY A 106 -15.03 6.26 -12.20
N ASN A 107 -13.72 6.03 -12.25
CA ASN A 107 -12.84 6.70 -13.21
C ASN A 107 -12.91 6.12 -14.63
N PHE A 108 -13.28 4.85 -14.80
CA PHE A 108 -13.26 4.16 -16.09
C PHE A 108 -14.64 3.75 -16.59
N GLY A 109 -15.74 4.05 -15.86
CA GLY A 109 -17.13 3.83 -16.30
C GLY A 109 -17.53 2.37 -16.50
N LEU A 110 -16.81 1.41 -15.93
CA LEU A 110 -17.02 -0.02 -16.16
C LEU A 110 -18.02 -0.62 -15.17
N LYS A 111 -19.03 -1.35 -15.69
CA LYS A 111 -19.92 -2.18 -14.88
C LYS A 111 -19.20 -3.46 -14.46
N LEU A 112 -19.15 -3.72 -13.18
CA LEU A 112 -18.48 -4.87 -12.58
C LEU A 112 -19.42 -6.07 -12.53
N LEU A 113 -19.05 -7.15 -13.22
CA LEU A 113 -19.70 -8.45 -13.08
C LEU A 113 -18.99 -9.27 -11.99
N SER A 114 -19.76 -10.07 -11.23
CA SER A 114 -19.18 -10.98 -10.24
C SER A 114 -18.36 -12.07 -10.93
N THR A 115 -17.06 -12.11 -10.66
CA THR A 115 -16.15 -13.04 -11.35
C THR A 115 -15.72 -14.17 -10.44
N PRO A 116 -15.82 -15.44 -10.89
CA PRO A 116 -15.30 -16.57 -10.15
C PRO A 116 -13.79 -16.49 -9.90
N LYS A 117 -13.35 -16.79 -8.67
CA LYS A 117 -11.93 -16.77 -8.27
C LYS A 117 -10.99 -17.51 -9.23
N PRO A 118 -11.32 -18.69 -9.81
CA PRO A 118 -10.42 -19.38 -10.73
C PRO A 118 -10.05 -18.57 -11.97
N LEU A 119 -10.99 -17.78 -12.49
CA LEU A 119 -10.79 -16.96 -13.68
C LEU A 119 -9.84 -15.77 -13.37
N ILE A 120 -10.00 -15.15 -12.20
CA ILE A 120 -9.09 -14.10 -11.75
C ILE A 120 -7.67 -14.68 -11.57
N ARG A 121 -7.55 -15.86 -10.96
CA ARG A 121 -6.25 -16.53 -10.76
C ARG A 121 -5.54 -16.85 -12.08
N LEU A 122 -6.27 -17.21 -13.12
CA LEU A 122 -5.73 -17.46 -14.45
C LEU A 122 -5.11 -16.19 -15.08
N LEU A 123 -5.68 -15.01 -14.80
CA LEU A 123 -5.24 -13.72 -15.34
C LEU A 123 -4.12 -13.06 -14.53
N VAL A 124 -4.13 -13.28 -13.22
CA VAL A 124 -3.33 -12.54 -12.24
C VAL A 124 -2.24 -13.43 -11.63
N GLY A 125 -2.36 -14.76 -11.80
CA GLY A 125 -1.42 -15.71 -11.22
C GLY A 125 -1.40 -15.64 -9.69
N ASP A 126 -0.23 -15.87 -9.11
CA ASP A 126 -0.03 -15.88 -7.65
C ASP A 126 -0.18 -14.50 -6.99
N ALA A 127 -0.22 -13.42 -7.76
CA ALA A 127 -0.48 -12.08 -7.23
C ALA A 127 -1.90 -11.93 -6.64
N ILE A 128 -2.81 -12.89 -6.87
CA ILE A 128 -4.12 -12.94 -6.20
C ILE A 128 -3.97 -13.01 -4.67
N SER A 129 -2.91 -13.65 -4.17
CA SER A 129 -2.64 -13.77 -2.74
C SER A 129 -2.44 -12.41 -2.06
N ILE A 130 -1.90 -11.42 -2.78
CA ILE A 130 -1.77 -10.05 -2.31
C ILE A 130 -3.14 -9.41 -2.10
N LEU A 131 -4.07 -9.67 -3.03
CA LEU A 131 -5.41 -9.09 -3.03
C LEU A 131 -6.34 -9.75 -2.01
N GLU A 132 -6.00 -10.93 -1.52
CA GLU A 132 -6.74 -11.67 -0.48
C GLU A 132 -6.26 -11.34 0.94
N GLN A 133 -5.14 -10.66 1.10
CA GLN A 133 -4.63 -10.26 2.41
C GLN A 133 -5.57 -9.24 3.06
N ASN A 134 -5.73 -9.36 4.38
CA ASN A 134 -6.44 -8.37 5.18
C ASN A 134 -5.46 -7.76 6.18
N CYS A 135 -4.91 -6.61 5.84
CA CYS A 135 -3.87 -5.96 6.62
C CYS A 135 -4.23 -4.49 6.86
N LYS A 136 -4.57 -4.16 8.11
CA LYS A 136 -4.85 -2.79 8.54
C LYS A 136 -3.56 -2.15 9.03
N VAL A 137 -3.03 -1.20 8.29
CA VAL A 137 -1.82 -0.47 8.65
C VAL A 137 -2.10 1.02 8.59
N LEU A 138 -1.70 1.74 9.64
CA LEU A 138 -1.82 3.19 9.72
C LEU A 138 -0.43 3.82 9.80
N PRO A 139 -0.22 5.00 9.19
CA PRO A 139 1.03 5.75 9.23
C PRO A 139 1.10 6.68 10.45
N SER A 140 0.51 6.29 11.59
CA SER A 140 0.33 7.17 12.77
C SER A 140 1.62 7.83 13.21
N ARG A 141 2.73 7.08 13.21
CA ARG A 141 4.02 7.61 13.63
C ARG A 141 4.59 8.63 12.64
N LEU A 142 4.37 8.43 11.35
CA LEU A 142 4.79 9.35 10.30
C LEU A 142 4.01 10.66 10.37
N ILE A 143 2.70 10.58 10.60
CA ILE A 143 1.83 11.75 10.81
C ILE A 143 2.25 12.51 12.09
N ASN A 144 2.48 11.79 13.19
CA ASN A 144 2.91 12.40 14.45
C ASN A 144 4.30 13.07 14.35
N ALA A 145 5.14 12.61 13.41
CA ALA A 145 6.41 13.27 13.09
C ALA A 145 6.24 14.56 12.26
N GLY A 146 5.02 14.88 11.81
CA GLY A 146 4.72 16.10 11.06
C GLY A 146 4.60 15.90 9.54
N PHE A 147 4.69 14.67 9.03
CA PHE A 147 4.51 14.42 7.61
C PHE A 147 3.04 14.57 7.19
N SER A 148 2.81 15.27 6.08
CA SER A 148 1.48 15.48 5.49
C SER A 148 1.35 14.77 4.16
N PHE A 149 0.39 13.84 4.05
CA PHE A 149 0.09 13.15 2.82
C PHE A 149 -0.69 14.04 1.86
N LYS A 150 -0.34 14.00 0.58
CA LYS A 150 -1.07 14.66 -0.51
C LYS A 150 -2.33 13.88 -0.87
N TYR A 151 -2.26 12.56 -0.85
CA TYR A 151 -3.37 11.66 -1.19
C TYR A 151 -3.73 10.82 0.04
N LYS A 152 -4.92 11.05 0.59
CA LYS A 152 -5.30 10.49 1.90
C LYS A 152 -6.08 9.18 1.82
N ASN A 153 -6.76 8.93 0.69
CA ASN A 153 -7.64 7.78 0.52
C ASN A 153 -7.54 7.17 -0.89
N ALA A 154 -8.16 6.00 -1.06
CA ALA A 154 -8.13 5.27 -2.33
C ALA A 154 -8.64 6.09 -3.52
N LYS A 155 -9.68 6.90 -3.32
CA LYS A 155 -10.27 7.72 -4.39
C LYS A 155 -9.29 8.78 -4.86
N GLU A 156 -8.68 9.51 -3.95
CA GLU A 156 -7.67 10.55 -4.27
C GLU A 156 -6.46 9.93 -4.98
N ILE A 157 -5.94 8.81 -4.44
CA ILE A 157 -4.80 8.09 -5.00
C ILE A 157 -5.08 7.65 -6.43
N ILE A 158 -6.24 7.04 -6.68
CA ILE A 158 -6.59 6.49 -8.00
C ILE A 158 -6.95 7.59 -8.99
N SER A 159 -7.58 8.68 -8.52
CA SER A 159 -7.93 9.83 -9.37
C SER A 159 -6.70 10.63 -9.82
N ALA A 160 -5.60 10.56 -9.10
CA ALA A 160 -4.34 11.24 -9.43
C ALA A 160 -3.52 10.51 -10.51
N ILE A 161 -3.93 9.30 -10.86
CA ILE A 161 -3.26 8.44 -11.82
C ILE A 161 -4.01 8.44 -13.16
#